data_291eb34fdfa96b170b5feb8274f76100
#
_entry.id   291eb34fdfa96b170b5feb8274f76100
#
_cell.length_a   1.000
_cell.length_b   1.000
_cell.length_c   1.000
_cell.angle_alpha   90.00
_cell.angle_beta   90.00
_cell.angle_gamma   90.00
#
_symmetry.space_group_name_H-M   'P 1'
#
loop_
_entity.id
_entity.type
_entity.pdbx_description
1 polymer ?
#
loop_
_entity_poly.entity_id
_entity_poly.type
_entity_poly.pdbx_seq_one_letter_code
_entity_poly.pdbx_strand_id
1 'polypeptide(L)'
;MSTKKDKFSSKDKSYMKLAINLARARKGLTGENPSVGCVIVKNDQILSIGQTGYNGRPHAEINAINNSFQNLSGSKMYVTLEPCNHYGK
;
A
#
# COMPACT_ATOMS: atom_id res chain seq x y z
N MET A 1 -10.42 3.39 26.02
CA MET A 1 -10.11 3.09 25.60
C MET A 1 -9.86 1.92 25.19
N SER A 2 -10.15 1.22 24.80
CA SER A 2 -9.99 0.17 24.36
C SER A 2 -8.98 -0.11 23.67
N THR A 3 -8.31 0.52 23.60
CA THR A 3 -7.31 0.48 22.86
C THR A 3 -6.47 -0.65 22.87
N LYS A 4 -6.49 -1.49 23.77
CA LYS A 4 -5.75 -2.58 23.73
C LYS A 4 -6.09 -3.47 22.67
N LYS A 5 -7.27 -3.57 22.22
CA LYS A 5 -7.63 -4.46 21.24
C LYS A 5 -7.43 -3.89 19.93
N ASP A 6 -7.40 -2.61 19.78
CA ASP A 6 -7.31 -1.97 18.49
C ASP A 6 -5.87 -1.57 18.30
N LYS A 7 -5.11 -2.37 17.61
CA LYS A 7 -3.72 -2.09 17.39
C LYS A 7 -3.46 -0.98 16.41
N PHE A 8 -4.45 -0.57 15.66
CA PHE A 8 -4.26 0.45 14.63
C PHE A 8 -5.05 1.70 14.95
N SER A 9 -4.44 2.84 14.78
CA SER A 9 -5.11 4.11 14.99
C SER A 9 -6.08 4.38 13.85
N SER A 10 -6.89 5.41 13.99
CA SER A 10 -7.78 5.84 12.94
C SER A 10 -7.01 6.21 11.70
N LYS A 11 -5.85 6.84 11.88
CA LYS A 11 -5.03 7.22 10.74
C LYS A 11 -4.47 6.00 10.04
N ASP A 12 -4.05 5.01 10.80
CA ASP A 12 -3.55 3.77 10.19
C ASP A 12 -4.63 3.15 9.31
N LYS A 13 -5.86 3.15 9.78
CA LYS A 13 -6.95 2.58 9.01
C LYS A 13 -7.23 3.39 7.77
N SER A 14 -7.12 4.70 7.86
CA SER A 14 -7.34 5.55 6.70
C SER A 14 -6.27 5.34 5.64
N TYR A 15 -5.03 5.22 6.04
CA TYR A 15 -3.96 5.00 5.09
C TYR A 15 -4.07 3.62 4.45
N MET A 16 -4.48 2.62 5.25
CA MET A 16 -4.66 1.29 4.68
C MET A 16 -5.84 1.27 3.71
N LYS A 17 -6.88 2.04 4.00
CA LYS A 17 -8.01 2.13 3.10
C LYS A 17 -7.59 2.76 1.78
N LEU A 18 -6.72 3.76 1.83
CA LEU A 18 -6.19 4.37 0.62
C LEU A 18 -5.39 3.33 -0.18
N ALA A 19 -4.56 2.55 0.50
CA ALA A 19 -3.78 1.52 -0.18
C ALA A 19 -4.71 0.50 -0.84
N ILE A 20 -5.80 0.14 -0.18
CA ILE A 20 -6.78 -0.78 -0.75
C ILE A 20 -7.41 -0.19 -2.00
N ASN A 21 -7.75 1.09 -1.97
CA ASN A 21 -8.35 1.74 -3.12
C ASN A 21 -7.37 1.80 -4.29
N LEU A 22 -6.09 2.01 -4.00
CA LEU A 22 -5.07 2.01 -5.03
C LEU A 22 -4.96 0.63 -5.67
N ALA A 23 -5.04 -0.42 -4.85
CA ALA A 23 -4.99 -1.78 -5.37
C ALA A 23 -6.19 -2.06 -6.25
N ARG A 24 -7.37 -1.62 -5.82
CA ARG A 24 -8.59 -1.87 -6.59
C ARG A 24 -8.55 -1.21 -7.95
N ALA A 25 -7.92 -0.05 -8.03
CA ALA A 25 -7.85 0.68 -9.29
C ALA A 25 -7.07 -0.06 -10.35
N ARG A 26 -6.18 -0.96 -9.95
CA ARG A 26 -5.39 -1.73 -10.90
C ARG A 26 -5.88 -3.15 -11.08
N LYS A 27 -6.95 -3.52 -10.39
CA LYS A 27 -7.43 -4.87 -10.46
C LYS A 27 -7.77 -5.24 -11.89
N GLY A 28 -7.28 -6.39 -12.33
CA GLY A 28 -7.49 -6.82 -13.69
C GLY A 28 -6.47 -6.29 -14.69
N LEU A 29 -5.57 -5.42 -14.25
CA LEU A 29 -4.59 -4.80 -15.13
C LEU A 29 -3.17 -5.21 -14.82
N THR A 30 -2.98 -6.14 -13.90
CA THR A 30 -1.65 -6.48 -13.41
C THR A 30 -1.16 -7.84 -13.87
N GLY A 31 -1.75 -8.36 -14.94
CA GLY A 31 -1.38 -9.67 -15.44
C GLY A 31 -1.66 -10.72 -14.41
N GLU A 32 -0.73 -11.62 -14.19
CA GLU A 32 -0.90 -12.68 -13.22
C GLU A 32 -0.44 -12.30 -11.84
N ASN A 33 0.13 -11.11 -11.68
CA ASN A 33 0.60 -10.68 -10.37
C ASN A 33 -0.55 -10.04 -9.60
N PRO A 34 -0.50 -10.09 -8.28
CA PRO A 34 -1.56 -9.46 -7.48
C PRO A 34 -1.57 -7.96 -7.69
N SER A 35 -2.73 -7.38 -7.54
CA SER A 35 -2.87 -5.93 -7.56
C SER A 35 -2.68 -5.42 -6.14
N VAL A 36 -1.66 -4.63 -5.92
CA VAL A 36 -1.27 -4.16 -4.60
C VAL A 36 -1.19 -2.65 -4.60
N GLY A 37 -1.57 -2.04 -3.48
CA GLY A 37 -1.42 -0.63 -3.28
C GLY A 37 -0.45 -0.36 -2.14
N CYS A 38 0.25 0.74 -2.21
CA CYS A 38 1.25 1.09 -1.21
C CYS A 38 1.17 2.58 -0.91
N VAL A 39 1.19 2.93 0.38
CA VAL A 39 1.19 4.32 0.82
C VAL A 39 2.36 4.51 1.78
N ILE A 40 3.19 5.50 1.54
CA ILE A 40 4.33 5.80 2.41
C ILE A 40 4.02 7.07 3.18
N VAL A 41 4.11 6.99 4.50
CA VAL A 41 3.70 8.07 5.40
C VAL A 41 4.81 8.40 6.38
N LYS A 42 5.02 9.66 6.66
CA LYS A 42 5.98 10.09 7.66
C LYS A 42 5.42 11.34 8.34
N ASN A 43 5.45 11.34 9.66
CA ASN A 43 4.93 12.47 10.44
C ASN A 43 3.51 12.83 10.05
N ASP A 44 2.69 11.81 9.88
CA ASP A 44 1.27 11.98 9.53
C ASP A 44 1.06 12.63 8.17
N GLN A 45 2.06 12.57 7.31
CA GLN A 45 1.92 13.10 5.96
C GLN A 45 2.23 12.01 4.96
N ILE A 46 1.44 11.94 3.91
CA ILE A 46 1.68 10.99 2.84
C ILE A 46 2.82 11.53 1.99
N LEU A 47 3.90 10.77 1.92
CA LEU A 47 5.04 11.16 1.10
C LEU A 47 4.93 10.62 -0.31
N SER A 48 4.33 9.46 -0.48
CA SER A 48 4.26 8.84 -1.78
C SER A 48 3.23 7.74 -1.80
N ILE A 49 2.77 7.38 -2.97
CA ILE A 49 1.86 6.25 -3.15
C ILE A 49 2.35 5.46 -4.34
N GLY A 50 1.97 4.21 -4.39
CA GLY A 50 2.31 3.34 -5.51
C GLY A 50 1.26 2.28 -5.70
N GLN A 51 1.22 1.74 -6.91
CA GLN A 51 0.30 0.66 -7.28
C GLN A 51 1.11 -0.31 -8.11
N THR A 52 0.66 -1.57 -8.15
CA THR A 52 1.27 -2.54 -9.05
C THR A 52 1.13 -1.99 -10.47
N GLY A 53 2.20 -2.05 -11.22
CA GLY A 53 2.17 -1.54 -12.59
C GLY A 53 1.35 -2.40 -13.51
N TYR A 54 1.06 -1.90 -14.69
CA TYR A 54 0.33 -2.65 -15.71
C TYR A 54 1.17 -3.88 -16.04
N ASN A 55 0.53 -4.99 -16.23
CA ASN A 55 1.18 -6.27 -16.47
C ASN A 55 1.96 -6.76 -15.25
N GLY A 56 1.73 -6.15 -14.09
CA GLY A 56 2.25 -6.67 -12.83
C GLY A 56 3.60 -6.15 -12.40
N ARG A 57 4.19 -5.25 -13.15
CA ARG A 57 5.50 -4.71 -12.77
C ARG A 57 5.59 -3.25 -13.09
N PRO A 58 6.34 -2.51 -12.30
CA PRO A 58 6.98 -2.92 -11.04
C PRO A 58 5.95 -3.18 -9.95
N HIS A 59 6.41 -3.75 -8.84
CA HIS A 59 5.53 -3.95 -7.69
C HIS A 59 5.20 -2.61 -7.06
N ALA A 60 4.11 -2.57 -6.30
CA ALA A 60 3.61 -1.33 -5.72
C ALA A 60 4.64 -0.62 -4.85
N GLU A 61 5.38 -1.37 -4.04
CA GLU A 61 6.36 -0.78 -3.14
C GLU A 61 7.46 -0.07 -3.92
N ILE A 62 7.91 -0.68 -5.00
CA ILE A 62 8.94 -0.08 -5.82
C ILE A 62 8.41 1.19 -6.48
N ASN A 63 7.17 1.14 -6.95
CA ASN A 63 6.57 2.33 -7.54
C ASN A 63 6.45 3.46 -6.52
N ALA A 64 6.05 3.15 -5.28
CA ALA A 64 5.92 4.16 -4.26
C ALA A 64 7.28 4.79 -3.93
N ILE A 65 8.32 3.95 -3.82
CA ILE A 65 9.65 4.46 -3.53
C ILE A 65 10.14 5.35 -4.67
N ASN A 66 9.94 4.91 -5.89
CA ASN A 66 10.40 5.67 -7.05
C ASN A 66 9.63 6.97 -7.27
N ASN A 67 8.41 7.03 -6.77
CA ASN A 67 7.60 8.24 -6.91
C ASN A 67 7.93 9.30 -5.86
N SER A 68 8.78 8.98 -4.89
CA SER A 68 9.10 9.92 -3.84
C SER A 68 10.41 10.63 -4.16
N PHE A 69 10.44 11.93 -3.87
CA PHE A 69 11.66 12.70 -4.01
C PHE A 69 12.26 12.99 -2.64
N GLN A 70 11.67 12.45 -1.59
CA GLN A 70 12.10 12.75 -0.25
C GLN A 70 12.83 11.59 0.39
N ASN A 71 13.56 11.88 1.44
CA ASN A 71 14.20 10.84 2.21
C ASN A 71 13.13 10.06 2.94
N LEU A 72 13.06 8.77 2.71
CA LEU A 72 12.03 7.93 3.28
C LEU A 72 12.40 7.31 4.63
N SER A 73 13.58 7.66 5.14
CA SER A 73 14.02 7.14 6.42
C SER A 73 13.02 7.51 7.51
N GLY A 74 12.65 6.56 8.34
CA GLY A 74 11.69 6.81 9.42
C GLY A 74 10.25 6.82 9.00
N SER A 75 9.95 6.51 7.74
CA SER A 75 8.56 6.47 7.29
C SER A 75 7.93 5.12 7.57
N LYS A 76 6.62 5.06 7.45
CA LYS A 76 5.86 3.82 7.53
C LYS A 76 5.31 3.51 6.16
N MET A 77 5.23 2.25 5.83
CA MET A 77 4.70 1.83 4.55
C MET A 77 3.46 0.98 4.80
N TYR A 78 2.36 1.35 4.17
CA TYR A 78 1.11 0.60 4.25
C TYR A 78 0.93 -0.11 2.92
N VAL A 79 0.92 -1.43 2.95
CA VAL A 79 0.87 -2.23 1.75
C VAL A 79 -0.28 -3.22 1.87
N THR A 80 -1.11 -3.29 0.84
CA THR A 80 -2.19 -4.27 0.84
C THR A 80 -1.68 -5.60 0.34
N LEU A 81 -2.27 -6.67 0.85
CA LEU A 81 -2.02 -8.00 0.34
C LEU A 81 -3.28 -8.45 -0.35
N GLU A 82 -3.10 -9.11 -1.47
CA GLU A 82 -4.23 -9.58 -2.20
C GLU A 82 -4.92 -10.61 -1.37
N PRO A 83 -6.14 -10.47 -1.07
CA PRO A 83 -6.81 -11.44 -0.28
C PRO A 83 -6.98 -12.68 -1.07
N CYS A 84 -6.93 -13.55 -0.66
CA CYS A 84 -7.18 -14.58 -1.30
C CYS A 84 -6.63 -15.16 -2.22
N ASN A 85 -6.43 -15.23 -2.56
CA ASN A 85 -5.99 -15.74 -3.52
C ASN A 85 -4.98 -16.46 -3.32
N HIS A 86 -4.69 -16.60 -2.98
CA HIS A 86 -3.93 -17.16 -2.92
C HIS A 86 -3.01 -17.35 -2.39
N TYR A 87 -2.87 -17.43 -1.95
CA TYR A 87 -2.09 -17.40 -1.44
C TYR A 87 -1.43 -18.21 -1.34
N GLY A 88 -1.36 -18.34 -1.48
CA GLY A 88 -0.71 -18.95 -1.42
C GLY A 88 -0.09 -19.43 -1.79
N LYS A 89 -0.24 -19.35 -2.06
CA LYS A 89 0.37 -19.64 -2.34
C LYS A 89 0.80 -19.62 -2.60
#